data_a0558d0097fe4ec4da23cd23c9187764
#
_entry.id   a0558d0097fe4ec4da23cd23c9187764
#
_cell.length_a   1.000
_cell.length_b   1.000
_cell.length_c   1.000
_cell.angle_alpha   90.00
_cell.angle_beta   90.00
_cell.angle_gamma   90.00
#
_symmetry.space_group_name_H-M   'P 1'
#
loop_
_entity.id
_entity.type
_entity.pdbx_description
1 polymer ?
#
loop_
_entity_poly.entity_id
_entity_poly.type
_entity_poly.pdbx_seq_one_letter_code
_entity_poly.pdbx_strand_id
1 'polypeptide(L)'
;MNRKTEKKSTAATPGFDPGRRRFLSTVAAAAGVTLAPGVFLYGVGVSKPALARELNVAVSGDVRWGLLIDVNRCGSACDECVSACVEENGLQGHGRPATDPQWIRKVTIRDPDTGLSQSLPVMCQHCAEPPCVDVCPTGASFKRADGIVLVDRHICIGCRYCMMACPYKARSFVHEELEDQKSHAPRGQGTVESCTLCVHRVDADRLPACVEACNDAGGGAMLFGDLKDPGSEISKRVASYATQQIRADLGLDPGVRYQNLSS
;
A
#
# COMPACT_ATOMS: atom_id res chain seq x y z
N MET A 1 7.10 68.19 -19.97
CA MET A 1 7.22 66.77 -20.31
C MET A 1 8.31 66.18 -19.42
N ASN A 2 7.94 65.53 -18.36
CA ASN A 2 8.89 64.97 -17.39
C ASN A 2 8.56 63.49 -17.13
N ARG A 3 9.40 62.59 -17.67
CA ARG A 3 9.29 61.14 -17.47
C ARG A 3 9.96 60.77 -16.13
N LYS A 4 9.19 60.38 -15.16
CA LYS A 4 9.68 59.75 -13.93
C LYS A 4 9.98 58.27 -14.20
N THR A 5 11.21 57.87 -14.01
CA THR A 5 11.69 56.51 -14.02
C THR A 5 11.41 55.83 -12.67
N GLU A 6 10.54 54.83 -12.67
CA GLU A 6 10.32 53.95 -11.51
C GLU A 6 11.45 52.92 -11.39
N LYS A 7 12.11 52.91 -10.24
CA LYS A 7 13.07 51.89 -9.84
C LYS A 7 12.30 50.62 -9.40
N LYS A 8 12.47 49.52 -10.12
CA LYS A 8 12.08 48.19 -9.67
C LYS A 8 13.00 47.74 -8.56
N SER A 9 12.44 47.51 -7.37
CA SER A 9 13.07 46.83 -6.23
C SER A 9 13.05 45.33 -6.51
N THR A 10 14.21 44.71 -6.66
CA THR A 10 14.40 43.26 -6.71
C THR A 10 14.49 42.75 -5.30
N ALA A 11 13.44 42.05 -4.82
CA ALA A 11 13.47 41.30 -3.58
C ALA A 11 14.38 40.09 -3.74
N ALA A 12 15.41 40.00 -2.90
CA ALA A 12 16.32 38.87 -2.83
C ALA A 12 15.60 37.64 -2.23
N THR A 13 15.58 36.54 -2.94
CA THR A 13 15.21 35.22 -2.45
C THR A 13 16.21 34.75 -1.39
N PRO A 14 15.80 34.22 -0.24
CA PRO A 14 16.73 33.70 0.77
C PRO A 14 17.49 32.50 0.19
N GLY A 15 18.80 32.64 0.11
CA GLY A 15 19.72 31.60 -0.38
C GLY A 15 19.64 30.33 0.48
N PHE A 16 19.52 29.22 -0.19
CA PHE A 16 19.51 27.89 0.39
C PHE A 16 20.93 27.54 0.83
N ASP A 17 21.18 27.40 2.13
CA ASP A 17 22.49 27.07 2.69
C ASP A 17 22.67 25.54 2.81
N PRO A 18 23.48 24.91 1.97
CA PRO A 18 23.73 23.45 2.02
C PRO A 18 24.57 23.02 3.23
N GLY A 19 25.18 23.95 3.97
CA GLY A 19 26.00 23.65 5.14
C GLY A 19 25.22 23.16 6.36
N ARG A 20 23.97 23.59 6.53
CA ARG A 20 23.14 23.19 7.66
C ARG A 20 22.70 21.72 7.63
N ARG A 21 22.53 21.13 6.45
CA ARG A 21 22.19 19.71 6.31
C ARG A 21 23.37 18.79 6.61
N ARG A 22 24.58 19.19 6.27
CA ARG A 22 25.80 18.41 6.58
C ARG A 22 26.10 18.38 8.08
N PHE A 23 25.81 19.45 8.79
CA PHE A 23 26.04 19.50 10.24
C PHE A 23 25.11 18.55 11.00
N LEU A 24 23.83 18.45 10.62
CA LEU A 24 22.87 17.55 11.28
C LEU A 24 23.12 16.05 10.95
N SER A 25 23.68 15.74 9.79
CA SER A 25 24.02 14.34 9.43
C SER A 25 25.29 13.82 10.10
N THR A 26 26.22 14.71 10.49
CA THR A 26 27.46 14.32 11.18
C THR A 26 27.27 14.15 12.69
N VAL A 27 26.30 14.82 13.30
CA VAL A 27 26.01 14.67 14.73
C VAL A 27 25.28 13.35 15.07
N ALA A 28 24.53 12.77 14.11
CA ALA A 28 23.85 11.49 14.29
C ALA A 28 24.78 10.26 14.25
N ALA A 29 26.01 10.40 13.74
CA ALA A 29 26.96 9.29 13.57
C ALA A 29 27.95 9.13 14.76
N ALA A 30 27.90 9.98 15.77
CA ALA A 30 28.94 10.05 16.83
C ALA A 30 28.40 9.86 18.26
N ALA A 31 27.25 9.25 18.48
CA ALA A 31 26.72 9.05 19.84
C ALA A 31 26.91 7.59 20.31
N GLY A 32 28.16 7.17 20.42
CA GLY A 32 28.57 6.10 21.31
C GLY A 32 29.26 6.69 22.55
N VAL A 33 28.50 7.26 23.49
CA VAL A 33 29.04 7.83 24.73
C VAL A 33 28.77 6.85 25.87
N THR A 34 29.85 6.34 26.45
CA THR A 34 29.83 5.63 27.74
C THR A 34 29.56 6.66 28.84
N LEU A 35 28.37 6.61 29.43
CA LEU A 35 27.96 7.57 30.47
C LEU A 35 28.23 7.13 31.89
N ALA A 36 28.65 5.91 32.17
CA ALA A 36 29.16 5.45 33.47
C ALA A 36 29.58 3.96 33.38
N PRO A 37 30.45 3.44 34.29
CA PRO A 37 30.78 2.02 34.34
C PRO A 37 29.52 1.22 34.70
N GLY A 38 29.06 0.39 33.74
CA GLY A 38 27.92 -0.51 33.95
C GLY A 38 26.61 -0.19 33.20
N VAL A 39 26.54 0.92 32.47
CA VAL A 39 25.38 1.26 31.62
C VAL A 39 25.75 1.07 30.16
N PHE A 40 25.36 -0.06 29.57
CA PHE A 40 25.45 -0.32 28.14
C PHE A 40 24.16 0.14 27.48
N LEU A 41 24.22 1.23 26.72
CA LEU A 41 23.18 1.55 25.74
C LEU A 41 23.36 0.60 24.55
N TYR A 42 22.55 -0.41 24.47
CA TYR A 42 22.41 -1.19 23.26
C TYR A 42 21.82 -0.28 22.17
N GLY A 43 22.64 0.08 21.20
CA GLY A 43 22.17 0.74 20.00
C GLY A 43 21.15 -0.17 19.34
N VAL A 44 19.88 0.22 19.37
CA VAL A 44 18.87 -0.32 18.50
C VAL A 44 19.44 -0.18 17.09
N GLY A 45 19.55 -1.32 16.37
CA GLY A 45 20.20 -1.37 15.08
C GLY A 45 19.75 -0.20 14.22
N VAL A 46 20.72 0.53 13.67
CA VAL A 46 20.46 1.60 12.71
C VAL A 46 19.74 0.92 11.53
N SER A 47 18.41 1.01 11.54
CA SER A 47 17.65 0.73 10.33
C SER A 47 18.26 1.60 9.24
N LYS A 48 18.70 0.97 8.13
CA LYS A 48 19.15 1.71 6.95
C LYS A 48 18.15 2.83 6.72
N PRO A 49 18.59 4.09 6.53
CA PRO A 49 17.65 5.15 6.21
C PRO A 49 16.85 4.68 5.00
N ALA A 50 15.54 4.63 5.14
CA ALA A 50 14.65 4.32 4.03
C ALA A 50 14.95 5.35 2.94
N LEU A 51 15.63 4.92 1.89
CA LEU A 51 15.90 5.76 0.72
C LEU A 51 14.60 5.74 -0.09
N ALA A 52 13.74 6.74 0.17
CA ALA A 52 12.61 7.00 -0.70
C ALA A 52 13.11 7.02 -2.15
N ARG A 53 12.41 6.34 -3.05
CA ARG A 53 12.75 6.34 -4.46
C ARG A 53 12.87 7.78 -4.96
N GLU A 54 13.96 8.08 -5.65
CA GLU A 54 14.15 9.41 -6.24
C GLU A 54 13.00 9.74 -7.21
N LEU A 55 12.55 10.99 -7.17
CA LEU A 55 11.57 11.49 -8.12
C LEU A 55 12.14 11.33 -9.54
N ASN A 56 11.37 10.76 -10.45
CA ASN A 56 11.71 10.47 -11.85
C ASN A 56 12.55 9.20 -12.12
N VAL A 57 12.83 8.38 -11.13
CA VAL A 57 13.36 7.03 -11.39
C VAL A 57 12.19 6.09 -11.71
N ALA A 58 12.25 5.43 -12.87
CA ALA A 58 11.25 4.45 -13.27
C ALA A 58 11.21 3.28 -12.28
N VAL A 59 10.02 2.72 -12.10
CA VAL A 59 9.85 1.50 -11.27
C VAL A 59 10.49 0.32 -11.98
N SER A 60 11.32 -0.44 -11.25
CA SER A 60 11.95 -1.64 -11.82
C SER A 60 10.96 -2.80 -11.91
N GLY A 61 11.02 -3.53 -13.03
CA GLY A 61 10.34 -4.80 -13.20
C GLY A 61 11.05 -6.00 -12.54
N ASP A 62 12.21 -5.78 -11.92
CA ASP A 62 12.95 -6.81 -11.19
C ASP A 62 12.29 -7.15 -9.86
N VAL A 63 11.45 -6.23 -9.35
CA VAL A 63 10.67 -6.38 -8.13
C VAL A 63 9.26 -6.86 -8.45
N ARG A 64 8.71 -7.71 -7.59
CA ARG A 64 7.31 -8.12 -7.59
C ARG A 64 6.74 -8.02 -6.18
N TRP A 65 6.11 -6.91 -5.87
CA TRP A 65 5.51 -6.75 -4.55
C TRP A 65 4.36 -7.72 -4.32
N GLY A 66 4.33 -8.31 -3.12
CA GLY A 66 3.30 -9.25 -2.73
C GLY A 66 2.97 -9.21 -1.24
N LEU A 67 1.87 -9.85 -0.92
CA LEU A 67 1.36 -10.07 0.43
C LEU A 67 1.16 -11.55 0.68
N LEU A 68 1.62 -12.04 1.83
CA LEU A 68 1.26 -13.36 2.35
C LEU A 68 0.40 -13.17 3.59
N ILE A 69 -0.72 -13.86 3.65
CA ILE A 69 -1.68 -13.79 4.75
C ILE A 69 -1.83 -15.17 5.37
N ASP A 70 -1.47 -15.30 6.64
CA ASP A 70 -1.68 -16.52 7.42
C ASP A 70 -3.06 -16.48 8.04
N VAL A 71 -3.99 -17.26 7.50
CA VAL A 71 -5.40 -17.24 7.89
C VAL A 71 -5.60 -17.72 9.33
N ASN A 72 -4.77 -18.63 9.81
CA ASN A 72 -4.86 -19.13 11.19
C ASN A 72 -4.52 -18.06 12.24
N ARG A 73 -3.73 -17.05 11.85
CA ARG A 73 -3.37 -15.92 12.71
C ARG A 73 -4.35 -14.76 12.60
N CYS A 74 -5.28 -14.82 11.65
CA CYS A 74 -6.27 -13.78 11.41
C CYS A 74 -7.52 -14.01 12.27
N GLY A 75 -7.57 -13.40 13.45
CA GLY A 75 -8.72 -13.50 14.36
C GLY A 75 -10.03 -13.03 13.74
N SER A 76 -11.15 -13.71 13.98
CA SER A 76 -12.45 -13.38 13.35
C SER A 76 -12.95 -11.98 13.72
N ALA A 77 -12.69 -11.52 14.94
CA ALA A 77 -13.09 -10.20 15.44
C ALA A 77 -12.04 -9.10 15.19
N CYS A 78 -10.85 -9.43 14.65
CA CYS A 78 -9.83 -8.44 14.38
C CYS A 78 -10.07 -7.77 13.04
N ASP A 79 -10.11 -6.44 12.98
CA ASP A 79 -10.28 -5.61 11.79
C ASP A 79 -9.22 -4.50 11.66
N GLU A 80 -8.09 -4.62 12.39
CA GLU A 80 -7.00 -3.65 12.41
C GLU A 80 -6.52 -3.25 11.00
N CYS A 81 -6.37 -4.23 10.10
CA CYS A 81 -5.95 -3.97 8.73
C CYS A 81 -7.00 -3.15 7.93
N VAL A 82 -8.29 -3.32 8.24
CA VAL A 82 -9.38 -2.57 7.60
C VAL A 82 -9.36 -1.13 8.13
N SER A 83 -9.31 -0.97 9.45
CA SER A 83 -9.30 0.34 10.13
C SER A 83 -8.09 1.16 9.69
N ALA A 84 -6.89 0.57 9.68
CA ALA A 84 -5.68 1.24 9.21
C ALA A 84 -5.75 1.64 7.72
N CYS A 85 -6.38 0.82 6.88
CA CYS A 85 -6.57 1.16 5.46
C CYS A 85 -7.55 2.33 5.29
N VAL A 86 -8.62 2.37 6.08
CA VAL A 86 -9.62 3.45 6.09
C VAL A 86 -8.96 4.76 6.50
N GLU A 87 -8.21 4.76 7.60
CA GLU A 87 -7.54 5.94 8.12
C GLU A 87 -6.45 6.46 7.17
N GLU A 88 -5.56 5.58 6.71
CA GLU A 88 -4.44 5.94 5.82
C GLU A 88 -4.94 6.57 4.51
N ASN A 89 -6.02 6.04 3.93
CA ASN A 89 -6.49 6.45 2.62
C ASN A 89 -7.74 7.36 2.65
N GLY A 90 -8.24 7.73 3.83
CA GLY A 90 -9.41 8.58 3.97
C GLY A 90 -10.68 7.94 3.40
N LEU A 91 -10.88 6.64 3.64
CA LEU A 91 -12.04 5.89 3.14
C LEU A 91 -13.23 6.05 4.09
N GLN A 92 -13.84 7.22 4.09
CA GLN A 92 -15.02 7.43 4.92
C GLN A 92 -16.22 6.69 4.36
N GLY A 93 -16.92 5.97 5.23
CA GLY A 93 -18.18 5.31 4.93
C GLY A 93 -19.38 6.17 5.35
N HIS A 94 -20.52 5.92 4.72
CA HIS A 94 -21.79 6.59 5.00
C HIS A 94 -22.81 5.62 5.61
N GLY A 95 -22.34 4.50 6.17
CA GLY A 95 -23.19 3.42 6.72
C GLY A 95 -23.91 2.60 5.66
N ARG A 96 -23.38 2.57 4.44
CA ARG A 96 -23.96 1.85 3.29
C ARG A 96 -22.98 0.78 2.78
N PRO A 97 -22.91 -0.39 3.43
CA PRO A 97 -21.90 -1.43 3.13
C PRO A 97 -21.85 -1.86 1.65
N ALA A 98 -22.95 -1.72 0.92
CA ALA A 98 -23.02 -2.10 -0.49
C ALA A 98 -22.36 -1.07 -1.43
N THR A 99 -22.22 0.19 -1.03
CA THR A 99 -21.74 1.29 -1.87
C THR A 99 -20.54 2.04 -1.30
N ASP A 100 -20.33 1.95 0.01
CA ASP A 100 -19.19 2.58 0.66
C ASP A 100 -17.86 1.95 0.19
N PRO A 101 -16.78 2.73 0.12
CA PRO A 101 -15.50 2.23 -0.36
C PRO A 101 -14.91 1.20 0.60
N GLN A 102 -14.58 0.04 0.05
CA GLN A 102 -13.97 -1.07 0.78
C GLN A 102 -12.72 -1.55 0.03
N TRP A 103 -11.58 -0.96 0.31
CA TRP A 103 -10.32 -1.39 -0.31
C TRP A 103 -9.80 -2.69 0.30
N ILE A 104 -10.06 -2.90 1.60
CA ILE A 104 -9.93 -4.17 2.29
C ILE A 104 -11.27 -4.47 2.95
N ARG A 105 -11.73 -5.68 2.82
CA ARG A 105 -12.91 -6.19 3.53
C ARG A 105 -12.59 -7.52 4.17
N LYS A 106 -13.07 -7.72 5.38
CA LYS A 106 -12.96 -9.00 6.04
C LYS A 106 -14.14 -9.87 5.62
N VAL A 107 -13.84 -11.07 5.16
CA VAL A 107 -14.83 -12.06 4.78
C VAL A 107 -14.69 -13.30 5.65
N THR A 108 -15.80 -13.93 5.98
CA THR A 108 -15.83 -15.23 6.65
C THR A 108 -16.28 -16.27 5.66
N ILE A 109 -15.40 -17.23 5.40
CA ILE A 109 -15.70 -18.42 4.60
C ILE A 109 -16.15 -19.50 5.58
N ARG A 110 -17.24 -20.16 5.25
CA ARG A 110 -17.75 -21.30 6.01
C ARG A 110 -17.84 -22.51 5.09
N ASP A 111 -17.23 -23.59 5.50
CA ASP A 111 -17.39 -24.87 4.87
C ASP A 111 -18.77 -25.44 5.24
N PRO A 112 -19.65 -25.71 4.28
CA PRO A 112 -21.00 -26.21 4.56
C PRO A 112 -21.00 -27.64 5.15
N ASP A 113 -20.01 -28.45 4.82
CA ASP A 113 -19.96 -29.87 5.20
C ASP A 113 -19.39 -30.07 6.60
N THR A 114 -18.30 -29.37 6.91
CA THR A 114 -17.62 -29.48 8.21
C THR A 114 -18.08 -28.44 9.23
N GLY A 115 -18.72 -27.35 8.76
CA GLY A 115 -19.09 -26.21 9.59
C GLY A 115 -17.92 -25.32 10.02
N LEU A 116 -16.70 -25.64 9.61
CA LEU A 116 -15.51 -24.83 9.89
C LEU A 116 -15.65 -23.44 9.28
N SER A 117 -15.22 -22.44 10.02
CA SER A 117 -15.27 -21.05 9.57
C SER A 117 -13.88 -20.41 9.68
N GLN A 118 -13.45 -19.75 8.62
CA GLN A 118 -12.21 -18.96 8.58
C GLN A 118 -12.50 -17.54 8.16
N SER A 119 -11.86 -16.57 8.82
CA SER A 119 -11.96 -15.17 8.48
C SER A 119 -10.65 -14.70 7.86
N LEU A 120 -10.73 -13.96 6.75
CA LEU A 120 -9.55 -13.45 6.06
C LEU A 120 -9.85 -12.08 5.42
N PRO A 121 -8.84 -11.21 5.31
CA PRO A 121 -8.95 -9.97 4.56
C PRO A 121 -8.86 -10.25 3.05
N VAL A 122 -9.75 -9.64 2.29
CA VAL A 122 -9.75 -9.66 0.83
C VAL A 122 -9.64 -8.22 0.32
N MET A 123 -8.67 -8.02 -0.57
CA MET A 123 -8.36 -6.73 -1.20
C MET A 123 -8.05 -6.95 -2.68
N CYS A 124 -7.62 -5.88 -3.37
CA CYS A 124 -7.02 -6.05 -4.69
C CYS A 124 -5.89 -7.07 -4.63
N GLN A 125 -5.92 -8.04 -5.52
CA GLN A 125 -4.95 -9.13 -5.53
C GLN A 125 -3.68 -8.80 -6.30
N HIS A 126 -3.57 -7.61 -6.89
CA HIS A 126 -2.44 -7.16 -7.70
C HIS A 126 -1.97 -8.25 -8.67
N CYS A 127 -2.90 -8.72 -9.52
CA CYS A 127 -2.69 -9.80 -10.47
C CYS A 127 -1.53 -9.50 -11.44
N ALA A 128 -0.82 -10.55 -11.87
CA ALA A 128 0.14 -10.43 -12.97
C ALA A 128 -0.59 -10.19 -14.30
N GLU A 129 -1.71 -10.88 -14.48
CA GLU A 129 -2.61 -10.75 -15.65
C GLU A 129 -3.94 -10.14 -15.19
N PRO A 130 -4.02 -8.80 -15.00
CA PRO A 130 -5.17 -8.17 -14.38
C PRO A 130 -6.29 -7.87 -15.38
N PRO A 131 -7.41 -8.62 -15.43
CA PRO A 131 -8.49 -8.41 -16.38
C PRO A 131 -9.14 -7.03 -16.26
N CYS A 132 -9.03 -6.42 -15.09
CA CYS A 132 -9.50 -5.06 -14.85
C CYS A 132 -8.66 -3.97 -15.54
N VAL A 133 -7.45 -4.28 -15.98
CA VAL A 133 -6.61 -3.42 -16.82
C VAL A 133 -7.03 -3.58 -18.27
N ASP A 134 -7.19 -4.81 -18.72
CA ASP A 134 -7.49 -5.14 -20.12
C ASP A 134 -8.81 -4.51 -20.60
N VAL A 135 -9.82 -4.46 -19.74
CA VAL A 135 -11.14 -3.90 -20.08
C VAL A 135 -11.24 -2.38 -19.93
N CYS A 136 -10.17 -1.70 -19.55
CA CYS A 136 -10.25 -0.26 -19.30
C CYS A 136 -10.12 0.54 -20.61
N PRO A 137 -11.19 1.20 -21.09
CA PRO A 137 -11.17 1.87 -22.39
C PRO A 137 -10.28 3.11 -22.42
N THR A 138 -9.99 3.72 -21.27
CA THR A 138 -9.17 4.93 -21.16
C THR A 138 -7.74 4.64 -20.73
N GLY A 139 -7.41 3.39 -20.38
CA GLY A 139 -6.12 3.05 -19.76
C GLY A 139 -5.95 3.56 -18.33
N ALA A 140 -7.02 4.08 -17.72
CA ALA A 140 -6.98 4.54 -16.32
C ALA A 140 -6.59 3.43 -15.34
N SER A 141 -7.03 2.20 -15.60
CA SER A 141 -6.57 1.04 -14.85
C SER A 141 -5.30 0.52 -15.48
N PHE A 142 -4.21 0.43 -14.73
CA PHE A 142 -2.91 0.01 -15.22
C PHE A 142 -2.13 -0.80 -14.19
N LYS A 143 -1.13 -1.54 -14.65
CA LYS A 143 -0.19 -2.29 -13.82
C LYS A 143 1.18 -1.64 -13.91
N ARG A 144 1.79 -1.31 -12.78
CA ARG A 144 3.19 -0.88 -12.68
C ARG A 144 4.14 -2.04 -12.98
N ALA A 145 5.38 -1.73 -13.34
CA ALA A 145 6.40 -2.74 -13.63
C ALA A 145 6.67 -3.68 -12.43
N ASP A 146 6.58 -3.17 -11.21
CA ASP A 146 6.72 -3.92 -9.95
C ASP A 146 5.46 -4.73 -9.55
N GLY A 147 4.46 -4.78 -10.43
CA GLY A 147 3.25 -5.57 -10.27
C GLY A 147 2.12 -4.90 -9.51
N ILE A 148 2.27 -3.68 -9.02
CA ILE A 148 1.17 -2.96 -8.35
C ILE A 148 0.14 -2.53 -9.39
N VAL A 149 -1.13 -2.90 -9.17
CA VAL A 149 -2.26 -2.51 -10.05
C VAL A 149 -2.93 -1.28 -9.46
N LEU A 150 -3.06 -0.24 -10.27
CA LEU A 150 -3.58 1.07 -9.86
C LEU A 150 -4.71 1.54 -10.78
N VAL A 151 -5.35 2.63 -10.36
CA VAL A 151 -6.31 3.40 -11.17
C VAL A 151 -5.88 4.87 -11.15
N ASP A 152 -5.64 5.42 -12.32
CA ASP A 152 -5.50 6.86 -12.49
C ASP A 152 -6.89 7.50 -12.51
N ARG A 153 -7.20 8.23 -11.46
CA ARG A 153 -8.51 8.84 -11.26
C ARG A 153 -8.75 10.07 -12.13
N HIS A 154 -7.69 10.68 -12.68
CA HIS A 154 -7.81 11.86 -13.55
C HIS A 154 -8.34 11.49 -14.94
N ILE A 155 -8.06 10.28 -15.41
CA ILE A 155 -8.51 9.80 -16.72
C ILE A 155 -9.60 8.73 -16.62
N CYS A 156 -10.00 8.35 -15.39
CA CYS A 156 -11.08 7.41 -15.16
C CYS A 156 -12.44 8.05 -15.48
N ILE A 157 -13.18 7.47 -16.40
CA ILE A 157 -14.53 7.92 -16.79
C ILE A 157 -15.66 7.24 -16.03
N GLY A 158 -15.36 6.38 -15.06
CA GLY A 158 -16.36 5.73 -14.21
C GLY A 158 -17.25 4.68 -14.90
N CYS A 159 -16.85 4.13 -16.03
CA CYS A 159 -17.65 3.14 -16.77
C CYS A 159 -17.86 1.81 -16.04
N ARG A 160 -17.10 1.54 -14.97
CA ARG A 160 -17.18 0.37 -14.07
C ARG A 160 -16.87 -0.99 -14.70
N TYR A 161 -16.43 -1.08 -15.95
CA TYR A 161 -16.06 -2.34 -16.58
C TYR A 161 -15.00 -3.11 -15.77
N CYS A 162 -14.03 -2.41 -15.20
CA CYS A 162 -13.02 -3.00 -14.34
C CYS A 162 -13.57 -3.57 -13.02
N MET A 163 -14.72 -3.07 -12.52
CA MET A 163 -15.41 -3.65 -11.37
C MET A 163 -16.10 -4.97 -11.75
N MET A 164 -16.68 -5.01 -12.96
CA MET A 164 -17.34 -6.22 -13.47
C MET A 164 -16.32 -7.31 -13.80
N ALA A 165 -15.18 -6.93 -14.39
CA ALA A 165 -14.12 -7.86 -14.78
C ALA A 165 -13.35 -8.42 -13.58
N CYS A 166 -13.36 -7.76 -12.41
CA CYS A 166 -12.62 -8.21 -11.25
C CYS A 166 -13.30 -9.43 -10.58
N PRO A 167 -12.70 -10.62 -10.60
CA PRO A 167 -13.32 -11.80 -10.00
C PRO A 167 -13.34 -11.75 -8.46
N TYR A 168 -12.49 -10.93 -7.88
CA TYR A 168 -12.38 -10.73 -6.43
C TYR A 168 -13.33 -9.65 -5.91
N LYS A 169 -14.04 -8.92 -6.79
CA LYS A 169 -14.88 -7.77 -6.44
C LYS A 169 -14.15 -6.75 -5.57
N ALA A 170 -12.86 -6.53 -5.86
CA ALA A 170 -11.95 -5.72 -5.04
C ALA A 170 -11.85 -4.26 -5.53
N ARG A 171 -12.88 -3.78 -6.21
CA ARG A 171 -12.98 -2.39 -6.67
C ARG A 171 -14.24 -1.74 -6.13
N SER A 172 -14.11 -0.51 -5.70
CA SER A 172 -15.18 0.34 -5.23
C SER A 172 -15.41 1.49 -6.21
N PHE A 173 -16.57 2.12 -6.14
CA PHE A 173 -16.90 3.29 -6.92
C PHE A 173 -17.23 4.46 -5.98
N VAL A 174 -16.71 5.63 -6.29
CA VAL A 174 -16.94 6.83 -5.49
C VAL A 174 -18.23 7.48 -5.93
N HIS A 175 -19.29 7.35 -5.13
CA HIS A 175 -20.61 7.89 -5.41
C HIS A 175 -20.78 9.33 -4.95
N GLU A 176 -20.10 9.68 -3.86
CA GLU A 176 -20.30 10.93 -3.14
C GLU A 176 -19.17 11.93 -3.44
N GLU A 177 -19.48 13.19 -3.25
CA GLU A 177 -18.46 14.22 -3.12
C GLU A 177 -17.61 13.94 -1.88
N LEU A 178 -16.32 14.17 -1.99
CA LEU A 178 -15.34 13.81 -0.96
C LEU A 178 -14.77 15.06 -0.33
N GLU A 179 -14.85 15.12 1.00
CA GLU A 179 -14.20 16.11 1.84
C GLU A 179 -12.94 15.51 2.47
N ASP A 180 -12.04 16.34 2.97
CA ASP A 180 -10.83 15.97 3.74
C ASP A 180 -9.96 14.88 3.08
N GLN A 181 -9.75 14.99 1.77
CA GLN A 181 -8.94 14.03 1.03
C GLN A 181 -7.48 14.02 1.50
N LYS A 182 -6.89 12.83 1.52
CA LYS A 182 -5.45 12.67 1.78
C LYS A 182 -4.66 13.05 0.52
N SER A 183 -3.65 13.90 0.66
CA SER A 183 -2.83 14.37 -0.47
C SER A 183 -2.10 13.23 -1.19
N HIS A 184 -1.72 12.17 -0.48
CA HIS A 184 -1.05 11.00 -1.03
C HIS A 184 -2.01 9.96 -1.64
N ALA A 185 -3.31 10.08 -1.37
CA ALA A 185 -4.35 9.19 -1.86
C ALA A 185 -5.55 9.99 -2.40
N PRO A 186 -5.36 10.84 -3.43
CA PRO A 186 -6.44 11.63 -3.98
C PRO A 186 -7.53 10.71 -4.51
N ARG A 187 -8.79 11.05 -4.25
CA ARG A 187 -9.98 10.30 -4.67
C ARG A 187 -10.86 11.22 -5.49
N GLY A 188 -11.73 10.68 -6.34
CA GLY A 188 -12.58 11.50 -7.20
C GLY A 188 -13.98 10.93 -7.32
N GLN A 189 -15.01 11.78 -7.13
CA GLN A 189 -16.40 11.40 -7.38
C GLN A 189 -16.57 10.89 -8.82
N GLY A 190 -17.33 9.84 -9.02
CA GLY A 190 -17.57 9.25 -10.32
C GLY A 190 -16.43 8.36 -10.84
N THR A 191 -15.42 8.09 -10.05
CA THR A 191 -14.28 7.24 -10.44
C THR A 191 -14.28 5.90 -9.71
N VAL A 192 -13.53 4.93 -10.26
CA VAL A 192 -13.29 3.63 -9.62
C VAL A 192 -12.01 3.70 -8.81
N GLU A 193 -12.00 3.02 -7.69
CA GLU A 193 -10.85 2.91 -6.80
C GLU A 193 -10.66 1.49 -6.28
N SER A 194 -9.49 1.21 -5.73
CA SER A 194 -9.16 -0.08 -5.10
C SER A 194 -7.93 0.07 -4.21
N CYS A 195 -7.60 -0.96 -3.45
CA CYS A 195 -6.33 -1.04 -2.74
C CYS A 195 -5.17 -0.71 -3.69
N THR A 196 -4.31 0.21 -3.28
CA THR A 196 -3.12 0.67 -4.01
C THR A 196 -1.84 0.01 -3.51
N LEU A 197 -1.95 -0.97 -2.59
CA LEU A 197 -0.83 -1.53 -1.83
C LEU A 197 -0.04 -0.43 -1.08
N CYS A 198 -0.72 0.67 -0.72
CA CYS A 198 -0.10 1.86 -0.12
C CYS A 198 1.14 2.33 -0.90
N VAL A 199 1.02 2.47 -2.21
CA VAL A 199 2.13 2.77 -3.13
C VAL A 199 3.00 3.95 -2.66
N HIS A 200 2.39 4.97 -2.04
CA HIS A 200 3.09 6.12 -1.47
C HIS A 200 4.01 5.74 -0.29
N ARG A 201 3.65 4.69 0.46
CA ARG A 201 4.48 4.15 1.54
C ARG A 201 5.56 3.22 0.98
N VAL A 202 5.18 2.34 0.05
CA VAL A 202 6.09 1.38 -0.60
C VAL A 202 7.19 2.12 -1.38
N ASP A 203 6.84 3.18 -2.10
CA ASP A 203 7.83 4.03 -2.79
C ASP A 203 8.73 4.82 -1.81
N ALA A 204 8.35 4.92 -0.55
CA ALA A 204 9.14 5.48 0.55
C ALA A 204 9.83 4.41 1.43
N ASP A 205 9.93 3.16 0.93
CA ASP A 205 10.51 2.01 1.61
C ASP A 205 9.86 1.74 2.99
N ARG A 206 8.54 1.93 3.07
CA ARG A 206 7.74 1.66 4.27
C ARG A 206 6.73 0.56 4.01
N LEU A 207 6.33 -0.15 5.05
CA LEU A 207 5.28 -1.16 4.98
C LEU A 207 3.92 -0.54 4.62
N PRO A 208 3.06 -1.26 3.90
CA PRO A 208 1.64 -0.90 3.79
C PRO A 208 0.99 -0.76 5.17
N ALA A 209 0.11 0.23 5.35
CA ALA A 209 -0.51 0.52 6.64
C ALA A 209 -1.23 -0.69 7.27
N CYS A 210 -1.91 -1.49 6.44
CA CYS A 210 -2.58 -2.70 6.90
C CYS A 210 -1.63 -3.76 7.44
N VAL A 211 -0.41 -3.87 6.88
CA VAL A 211 0.63 -4.82 7.35
C VAL A 211 1.19 -4.35 8.67
N GLU A 212 1.52 -3.06 8.77
CA GLU A 212 2.02 -2.43 9.99
C GLU A 212 1.03 -2.64 11.14
N ALA A 213 -0.23 -2.23 10.98
CA ALA A 213 -1.27 -2.39 11.99
C ALA A 213 -1.53 -3.87 12.36
N CYS A 214 -1.48 -4.78 11.39
CA CYS A 214 -1.62 -6.21 11.64
C CYS A 214 -0.48 -6.76 12.52
N ASN A 215 0.74 -6.24 12.34
CA ASN A 215 1.91 -6.67 13.11
C ASN A 215 1.94 -6.03 14.51
N ASP A 216 1.48 -4.80 14.65
CA ASP A 216 1.54 -4.05 15.91
C ASP A 216 0.40 -4.42 16.87
N ALA A 217 -0.84 -4.38 16.39
CA ALA A 217 -2.04 -4.57 17.21
C ALA A 217 -2.87 -5.80 16.82
N GLY A 218 -2.69 -6.32 15.60
CA GLY A 218 -3.36 -7.52 15.12
C GLY A 218 -2.62 -8.81 15.46
N GLY A 219 -3.01 -9.90 14.84
CA GLY A 219 -2.40 -11.23 15.06
C GLY A 219 -1.04 -11.44 14.35
N GLY A 220 -0.47 -10.45 13.69
CA GLY A 220 0.75 -10.58 12.87
C GLY A 220 0.57 -11.58 11.72
N ALA A 221 -0.61 -11.55 11.10
CA ALA A 221 -1.00 -12.49 10.06
C ALA A 221 -0.47 -12.10 8.67
N MET A 222 -0.02 -10.85 8.49
CA MET A 222 0.39 -10.31 7.19
C MET A 222 1.90 -10.16 7.07
N LEU A 223 2.45 -10.61 5.95
CA LEU A 223 3.84 -10.41 5.56
C LEU A 223 3.87 -9.76 4.17
N PHE A 224 4.62 -8.67 4.03
CA PHE A 224 4.81 -7.94 2.78
C PHE A 224 6.26 -8.04 2.33
N GLY A 225 6.49 -8.10 1.01
CA GLY A 225 7.84 -8.07 0.45
C GLY A 225 7.90 -8.37 -1.03
N ASP A 226 9.11 -8.51 -1.53
CA ASP A 226 9.39 -8.85 -2.93
C ASP A 226 9.32 -10.36 -3.14
N LEU A 227 8.39 -10.80 -3.98
CA LEU A 227 8.22 -12.21 -4.36
C LEU A 227 9.31 -12.73 -5.32
N LYS A 228 10.05 -11.84 -5.99
CA LYS A 228 11.15 -12.20 -6.88
C LYS A 228 12.49 -12.29 -6.19
N ASP A 229 12.66 -11.64 -5.04
CA ASP A 229 13.90 -11.73 -4.28
C ASP A 229 13.94 -13.01 -3.43
N PRO A 230 14.79 -14.01 -3.76
CA PRO A 230 14.92 -15.22 -2.96
C PRO A 230 15.43 -14.96 -1.54
N GLY A 231 16.05 -13.80 -1.31
CA GLY A 231 16.52 -13.35 -0.01
C GLY A 231 15.41 -12.79 0.88
N SER A 232 14.29 -12.38 0.30
CA SER A 232 13.17 -11.81 1.02
C SER A 232 12.48 -12.84 1.92
N GLU A 233 11.92 -12.40 3.04
CA GLU A 233 11.22 -13.30 3.96
C GLU A 233 9.95 -13.88 3.34
N ILE A 234 9.21 -13.08 2.57
CA ILE A 234 7.99 -13.53 1.90
C ILE A 234 8.29 -14.63 0.88
N SER A 235 9.34 -14.49 0.06
CA SER A 235 9.75 -15.52 -0.91
C SER A 235 10.13 -16.82 -0.23
N LYS A 236 10.94 -16.75 0.82
CA LYS A 236 11.32 -17.92 1.61
C LYS A 236 10.11 -18.63 2.20
N ARG A 237 9.16 -17.84 2.72
CA ARG A 237 7.95 -18.39 3.33
C ARG A 237 7.02 -19.02 2.31
N VAL A 238 6.82 -18.37 1.17
CA VAL A 238 6.03 -18.93 0.05
C VAL A 238 6.66 -20.21 -0.51
N ALA A 239 7.99 -20.30 -0.56
CA ALA A 239 8.69 -21.50 -1.00
C ALA A 239 8.65 -22.65 0.03
N SER A 240 8.59 -22.34 1.33
CA SER A 240 8.66 -23.33 2.42
C SER A 240 7.31 -23.88 2.85
N TYR A 241 6.23 -23.16 2.59
CA TYR A 241 4.88 -23.52 3.05
C TYR A 241 3.91 -23.55 1.87
N ALA A 242 2.92 -24.45 1.94
CA ALA A 242 1.82 -24.46 0.99
C ALA A 242 1.04 -23.15 1.09
N THR A 243 0.96 -22.43 -0.02
CA THR A 243 0.18 -21.19 -0.14
C THR A 243 -0.83 -21.32 -1.25
N GLN A 244 -1.98 -20.71 -1.08
CA GLN A 244 -3.08 -20.74 -2.05
C GLN A 244 -3.34 -19.34 -2.61
N GLN A 245 -3.82 -19.32 -3.83
CA GLN A 245 -4.37 -18.12 -4.49
C GLN A 245 -5.89 -18.24 -4.50
N ILE A 246 -6.59 -17.19 -4.14
CA ILE A 246 -8.04 -17.15 -4.35
C ILE A 246 -8.30 -17.19 -5.86
N ARG A 247 -9.17 -18.08 -6.31
CA ARG A 247 -9.50 -18.29 -7.74
C ARG A 247 -8.27 -18.59 -8.59
N ALA A 248 -7.43 -19.52 -8.13
CA ALA A 248 -6.29 -20.02 -8.90
C ALA A 248 -6.68 -20.60 -10.28
N ASP A 249 -7.92 -21.05 -10.39
CA ASP A 249 -8.54 -21.56 -11.64
C ASP A 249 -8.50 -20.54 -12.79
N LEU A 250 -8.42 -19.25 -12.51
CA LEU A 250 -8.41 -18.19 -13.53
C LEU A 250 -7.02 -17.87 -14.08
N GLY A 251 -5.94 -18.39 -13.51
CA GLY A 251 -4.58 -18.18 -14.02
C GLY A 251 -4.09 -16.73 -13.94
N LEU A 252 -4.65 -15.90 -13.06
CA LEU A 252 -4.35 -14.47 -12.98
C LEU A 252 -3.05 -14.13 -12.24
N ASP A 253 -2.41 -15.12 -11.65
CA ASP A 253 -1.20 -15.01 -10.82
C ASP A 253 -1.23 -13.80 -9.86
N PRO A 254 -2.10 -13.81 -8.83
CA PRO A 254 -2.20 -12.73 -7.85
C PRO A 254 -0.92 -12.56 -7.05
N GLY A 255 -0.59 -11.32 -6.69
CA GLY A 255 0.50 -10.98 -5.75
C GLY A 255 0.15 -11.26 -4.29
N VAL A 256 -1.13 -11.50 -3.97
CA VAL A 256 -1.59 -11.87 -2.63
C VAL A 256 -1.70 -13.39 -2.54
N ARG A 257 -1.09 -13.96 -1.51
CA ARG A 257 -1.08 -15.39 -1.20
C ARG A 257 -1.72 -15.63 0.16
N TYR A 258 -2.34 -16.77 0.33
CA TYR A 258 -2.95 -17.17 1.59
C TYR A 258 -2.31 -18.48 2.05
N GLN A 259 -1.86 -18.52 3.29
CA GLN A 259 -1.38 -19.71 3.97
C GLN A 259 -2.47 -20.22 4.92
N ASN A 260 -2.58 -21.56 5.05
CA ASN A 260 -3.56 -22.21 5.93
C ASN A 260 -5.04 -21.91 5.58
N LEU A 261 -5.32 -21.56 4.33
CA LEU A 261 -6.70 -21.47 3.85
C LEU A 261 -7.24 -22.90 3.68
N SER A 262 -8.34 -23.23 4.34
CA SER A 262 -9.01 -24.52 4.12
C SER A 262 -9.66 -24.53 2.73
N SER A 263 -9.37 -25.58 1.99
CA SER A 263 -9.91 -25.85 0.65
C SER A 263 -11.25 -26.58 0.76
#